data_da2a949f402ba4fdbeb76fa1ab490a93
#
_entry.id   da2a949f402ba4fdbeb76fa1ab490a93
#
_cell.length_a   1.000
_cell.length_b   1.000
_cell.length_c   1.000
_cell.angle_alpha   90.00
_cell.angle_beta   90.00
_cell.angle_gamma   90.00
#
_symmetry.space_group_name_H-M   'P 1'
#
loop_
_entity.id
_entity.type
_entity.pdbx_description
1 polymer ?
#
loop_
_entity_poly.entity_id
_entity_poly.type
_entity_poly.pdbx_seq_one_letter_code
_entity_poly.pdbx_strand_id
1 'polypeptide(L)'
;MIKNNCAVGIVAALLLWSQAVFSIPNSQVDLDISAESIARIALYYEDRPLNGKEFDFPLPINGISQKFENTSSFFHLIGNVDNAEIVFLENQFVLPQVFGGDTHINLDGSFIHQGVETDSTKKLRLPVLKNISQATTSNGVKVKFISEFLAGNYTKGKYANTFTLIVMPIL
;
A
#
# COMPACT_ATOMS: atom_id res chain seq x y z
N MET A 1 -64.48 -86.91 7.02
CA MET A 1 -63.10 -86.88 6.44
C MET A 1 -62.68 -85.43 6.30
N ILE A 2 -61.96 -84.95 7.27
CA ILE A 2 -61.44 -83.56 7.35
C ILE A 2 -59.94 -83.65 7.13
N LYS A 3 -59.42 -82.99 6.14
CA LYS A 3 -57.98 -82.79 6.01
C LYS A 3 -57.58 -81.39 5.47
N ASN A 4 -56.94 -80.67 6.37
CA ASN A 4 -55.82 -79.80 6.10
C ASN A 4 -55.90 -78.76 4.98
N ASN A 5 -56.20 -77.50 5.38
CA ASN A 5 -55.82 -76.29 4.64
C ASN A 5 -55.37 -75.16 5.62
N CYS A 6 -54.45 -75.45 6.56
CA CYS A 6 -53.99 -74.47 7.49
C CYS A 6 -52.50 -74.14 7.36
N ALA A 7 -51.80 -74.68 6.34
CA ALA A 7 -50.33 -74.49 6.25
C ALA A 7 -49.86 -73.46 5.20
N VAL A 8 -50.74 -72.90 4.38
CA VAL A 8 -50.31 -71.98 3.28
C VAL A 8 -50.39 -70.50 3.69
N GLY A 9 -51.14 -70.19 4.76
CA GLY A 9 -51.32 -68.78 5.18
C GLY A 9 -50.17 -68.14 5.96
N ILE A 10 -49.27 -68.97 6.54
CA ILE A 10 -48.21 -68.44 7.45
C ILE A 10 -46.93 -68.10 6.68
N VAL A 11 -46.68 -68.71 5.54
CA VAL A 11 -45.43 -68.43 4.75
C VAL A 11 -45.54 -67.12 3.95
N ALA A 12 -46.77 -66.69 3.58
CA ALA A 12 -46.96 -65.42 2.84
C ALA A 12 -46.81 -64.16 3.72
N ALA A 13 -47.02 -64.32 5.06
CA ALA A 13 -46.88 -63.15 5.99
C ALA A 13 -45.45 -62.82 6.41
N LEU A 14 -44.52 -63.76 6.22
CA LEU A 14 -43.10 -63.57 6.59
C LEU A 14 -42.21 -62.90 5.49
N LEU A 15 -42.73 -62.80 4.27
CA LEU A 15 -42.00 -62.22 3.14
C LEU A 15 -42.27 -60.75 2.93
N LEU A 16 -43.14 -60.09 3.72
CA LEU A 16 -43.47 -58.68 3.63
C LEU A 16 -42.69 -57.76 4.63
N TRP A 17 -41.80 -58.32 5.46
CA TRP A 17 -41.12 -57.58 6.50
C TRP A 17 -39.64 -57.21 6.22
N SER A 18 -39.16 -57.40 5.00
CA SER A 18 -37.74 -57.14 4.73
C SER A 18 -37.51 -56.12 3.60
N GLN A 19 -38.11 -54.95 3.71
CA GLN A 19 -37.63 -53.82 2.94
C GLN A 19 -37.80 -52.51 3.73
N ALA A 20 -37.24 -52.42 4.96
CA ALA A 20 -36.89 -51.14 5.53
C ALA A 20 -35.57 -50.74 4.88
N VAL A 21 -35.62 -50.14 3.70
CA VAL A 21 -34.49 -49.42 3.12
C VAL A 21 -34.27 -48.20 4.03
N PHE A 22 -33.29 -48.31 4.92
CA PHE A 22 -32.75 -47.14 5.61
C PHE A 22 -32.09 -46.26 4.54
N SER A 23 -32.84 -45.33 3.97
CA SER A 23 -32.27 -44.24 3.23
C SER A 23 -31.53 -43.37 4.26
N ILE A 24 -30.19 -43.45 4.28
CA ILE A 24 -29.36 -42.55 5.00
C ILE A 24 -29.63 -41.18 4.36
N PRO A 25 -30.16 -40.18 5.10
CA PRO A 25 -30.34 -38.86 4.54
C PRO A 25 -28.95 -38.32 4.14
N ASN A 26 -28.80 -38.13 2.83
CA ASN A 26 -27.57 -37.47 2.34
C ASN A 26 -27.57 -36.04 2.90
N SER A 27 -26.78 -35.82 3.93
CA SER A 27 -26.63 -34.49 4.52
C SER A 27 -25.69 -33.68 3.60
N GLN A 28 -26.27 -32.81 2.81
CA GLN A 28 -25.52 -31.86 2.00
C GLN A 28 -25.45 -30.55 2.78
N VAL A 29 -24.26 -30.03 2.94
CA VAL A 29 -24.01 -28.71 3.55
C VAL A 29 -23.44 -27.83 2.46
N ASP A 30 -24.14 -26.76 2.14
CA ASP A 30 -23.63 -25.70 1.25
C ASP A 30 -22.74 -24.75 2.08
N LEU A 31 -21.51 -24.62 1.66
CA LEU A 31 -20.53 -23.73 2.30
C LEU A 31 -20.31 -22.52 1.38
N ASP A 32 -20.84 -21.36 1.78
CA ASP A 32 -20.57 -20.10 1.11
C ASP A 32 -19.20 -19.58 1.55
N ILE A 33 -18.27 -19.52 0.60
CA ILE A 33 -16.92 -19.00 0.82
C ILE A 33 -16.78 -17.71 0.02
N SER A 34 -16.54 -16.59 0.70
CA SER A 34 -16.25 -15.30 0.09
C SER A 34 -14.87 -14.80 0.52
N ALA A 35 -14.16 -14.14 -0.39
CA ALA A 35 -12.89 -13.48 -0.11
C ALA A 35 -12.85 -12.14 -0.83
N GLU A 36 -12.39 -11.10 -0.13
CA GLU A 36 -12.16 -9.77 -0.67
C GLU A 36 -10.68 -9.43 -0.62
N SER A 37 -10.12 -8.97 -1.74
CA SER A 37 -8.73 -8.48 -1.81
C SER A 37 -8.73 -6.98 -1.90
N ILE A 38 -8.27 -6.32 -0.83
CA ILE A 38 -8.13 -4.86 -0.75
C ILE A 38 -6.71 -4.47 -1.14
N ALA A 39 -6.57 -3.42 -1.97
CA ALA A 39 -5.27 -2.87 -2.31
C ALA A 39 -4.56 -2.33 -1.05
N ARG A 40 -3.34 -2.77 -0.83
CA ARG A 40 -2.50 -2.34 0.30
C ARG A 40 -1.12 -1.97 -0.22
N ILE A 41 -0.66 -0.78 0.17
CA ILE A 41 0.68 -0.28 -0.15
C ILE A 41 1.27 0.32 1.11
N ALA A 42 2.54 0.03 1.34
CA ALA A 42 3.35 0.68 2.36
C ALA A 42 4.55 1.37 1.71
N LEU A 43 4.86 2.57 2.18
CA LEU A 43 6.06 3.31 1.78
C LEU A 43 7.22 2.91 2.70
N TYR A 44 8.34 2.54 2.10
CA TYR A 44 9.57 2.17 2.79
C TYR A 44 10.66 3.19 2.48
N TYR A 45 11.44 3.52 3.49
CA TYR A 45 12.65 4.33 3.39
C TYR A 45 13.80 3.58 4.06
N GLU A 46 14.88 3.35 3.32
CA GLU A 46 16.05 2.59 3.82
C GLU A 46 15.64 1.30 4.56
N ASP A 47 14.82 0.48 3.90
CA ASP A 47 14.30 -0.81 4.38
C ASP A 47 13.36 -0.74 5.62
N ARG A 48 12.93 0.46 6.02
CA ARG A 48 12.00 0.69 7.13
C ARG A 48 10.65 1.20 6.65
N PRO A 49 9.53 0.60 7.09
CA PRO A 49 8.20 1.10 6.74
C PRO A 49 7.93 2.44 7.44
N LEU A 50 7.43 3.43 6.70
CA LEU A 50 7.10 4.75 7.24
C LEU A 50 5.70 4.82 7.87
N ASN A 51 4.78 3.94 7.53
CA ASN A 51 3.45 3.73 8.15
C ASN A 51 2.77 5.02 8.67
N GLY A 52 2.73 6.08 7.85
CA GLY A 52 2.11 7.36 8.23
C GLY A 52 2.89 8.17 9.29
N LYS A 53 4.15 7.84 9.54
CA LYS A 53 5.01 8.60 10.45
C LYS A 53 5.59 9.82 9.73
N GLU A 54 5.85 10.87 10.52
CA GLU A 54 6.65 11.99 10.06
C GLU A 54 8.08 11.54 9.77
N PHE A 55 8.65 12.13 8.74
CA PHE A 55 10.01 11.89 8.29
C PHE A 55 10.78 13.21 8.27
N ASP A 56 11.81 13.31 9.09
CA ASP A 56 12.67 14.49 9.13
C ASP A 56 13.49 14.61 7.85
N PHE A 57 13.33 15.75 7.16
CA PHE A 57 14.03 16.03 5.92
C PHE A 57 14.82 17.36 6.07
N PRO A 58 16.00 17.35 6.67
CA PRO A 58 16.79 18.56 6.84
C PRO A 58 17.31 19.08 5.50
N LEU A 59 17.33 20.40 5.33
CA LEU A 59 17.87 21.09 4.16
C LEU A 59 19.15 21.84 4.53
N PRO A 60 20.32 21.21 4.49
CA PRO A 60 21.59 21.88 4.70
C PRO A 60 21.92 22.82 3.54
N ILE A 61 22.85 23.74 3.75
CA ILE A 61 23.42 24.53 2.66
C ILE A 61 24.38 23.64 1.88
N ASN A 62 24.10 23.45 0.59
CA ASN A 62 25.00 22.73 -0.31
C ASN A 62 26.25 23.58 -0.59
N GLY A 63 27.44 23.00 -0.38
CA GLY A 63 28.71 23.71 -0.54
C GLY A 63 29.01 24.19 -1.97
N ILE A 64 28.40 23.58 -2.98
CA ILE A 64 28.58 23.91 -4.41
C ILE A 64 27.52 24.91 -4.86
N SER A 65 26.23 24.57 -4.71
CA SER A 65 25.14 25.44 -5.14
C SER A 65 24.89 26.65 -4.25
N GLN A 66 25.42 26.64 -3.02
CA GLN A 66 25.18 27.65 -1.99
C GLN A 66 23.67 27.84 -1.67
N LYS A 67 22.84 26.86 -1.99
CA LYS A 67 21.40 26.81 -1.73
C LYS A 67 21.08 25.86 -0.58
N PHE A 68 19.91 26.02 0.03
CA PHE A 68 19.34 24.98 0.87
C PHE A 68 18.90 23.84 -0.03
N GLU A 69 19.54 22.69 0.08
CA GLU A 69 19.31 21.57 -0.82
C GLU A 69 19.53 20.24 -0.11
N ASN A 70 18.64 19.29 -0.37
CA ASN A 70 18.86 17.91 0.01
C ASN A 70 18.16 16.95 -0.96
N THR A 71 18.75 15.76 -1.08
CA THR A 71 18.18 14.64 -1.82
C THR A 71 18.13 13.43 -0.90
N SER A 72 16.98 12.81 -0.78
CA SER A 72 16.79 11.62 0.07
C SER A 72 17.57 10.41 -0.43
N SER A 73 17.68 9.40 0.40
CA SER A 73 17.87 8.01 -0.05
C SER A 73 16.63 7.51 -0.80
N PHE A 74 16.63 6.24 -1.22
CA PHE A 74 15.53 5.69 -1.99
C PHE A 74 14.32 5.36 -1.11
N PHE A 75 13.15 5.77 -1.59
CA PHE A 75 11.85 5.26 -1.16
C PHE A 75 11.42 4.12 -2.08
N HIS A 76 10.78 3.10 -1.52
CA HIS A 76 10.22 1.96 -2.24
C HIS A 76 8.77 1.74 -1.83
N LEU A 77 7.94 1.30 -2.78
CA LEU A 77 6.55 0.93 -2.56
C LEU A 77 6.42 -0.59 -2.44
N ILE A 78 5.87 -1.06 -1.33
CA ILE A 78 5.65 -2.49 -1.08
C ILE A 78 4.16 -2.75 -0.94
N GLY A 79 3.63 -3.75 -1.66
CA GLY A 79 2.19 -4.01 -1.60
C GLY A 79 1.70 -5.16 -2.47
N ASN A 80 0.39 -5.24 -2.63
CA ASN A 80 -0.29 -6.29 -3.37
C ASN A 80 -0.85 -5.86 -4.74
N VAL A 81 -0.50 -4.67 -5.21
CA VAL A 81 -0.79 -4.16 -6.56
C VAL A 81 0.48 -4.13 -7.38
N ASP A 82 0.39 -3.92 -8.70
CA ASP A 82 1.57 -3.90 -9.56
C ASP A 82 2.19 -2.51 -9.68
N ASN A 83 1.39 -1.45 -9.62
CA ASN A 83 1.84 -0.08 -9.76
C ASN A 83 1.08 0.85 -8.81
N ALA A 84 1.71 1.97 -8.48
CA ALA A 84 1.08 3.07 -7.77
C ALA A 84 1.59 4.42 -8.29
N GLU A 85 0.84 5.46 -8.03
CA GLU A 85 1.24 6.84 -8.25
C GLU A 85 1.64 7.49 -6.94
N ILE A 86 2.69 8.30 -6.97
CA ILE A 86 3.07 9.18 -5.87
C ILE A 86 2.96 10.64 -6.30
N VAL A 87 2.61 11.51 -5.37
CA VAL A 87 2.53 12.96 -5.56
C VAL A 87 2.55 13.65 -4.20
N PHE A 88 3.07 14.85 -4.12
CA PHE A 88 2.83 15.69 -2.94
C PHE A 88 1.44 16.33 -2.99
N LEU A 89 0.81 16.44 -1.84
CA LEU A 89 -0.50 17.09 -1.71
C LEU A 89 -0.40 18.59 -2.03
N GLU A 90 0.72 19.19 -1.65
CA GLU A 90 1.00 20.61 -1.80
C GLU A 90 1.44 20.92 -3.24
N ASN A 91 0.89 21.99 -3.81
CA ASN A 91 1.26 22.50 -5.13
C ASN A 91 2.45 23.47 -5.09
N GLN A 92 2.82 23.94 -3.89
CA GLN A 92 3.93 24.85 -3.64
C GLN A 92 4.60 24.46 -2.32
N PHE A 93 5.92 24.46 -2.32
CA PHE A 93 6.71 24.10 -1.15
C PHE A 93 7.29 25.36 -0.52
N VAL A 94 6.68 25.81 0.56
CA VAL A 94 7.08 27.04 1.25
C VAL A 94 7.46 26.70 2.69
N LEU A 95 8.63 27.14 3.12
CA LEU A 95 9.07 27.04 4.49
C LEU A 95 8.93 28.43 5.15
N PRO A 96 7.91 28.66 5.98
CA PRO A 96 7.82 29.89 6.76
C PRO A 96 8.88 29.93 7.86
N GLN A 97 9.27 31.14 8.27
CA GLN A 97 10.11 31.32 9.44
C GLN A 97 9.32 30.92 10.71
N VAL A 98 9.92 30.07 11.56
CA VAL A 98 9.24 29.53 12.75
C VAL A 98 9.10 30.55 13.86
N PHE A 99 10.07 31.47 13.99
CA PHE A 99 10.08 32.51 15.03
C PHE A 99 10.47 33.86 14.44
N GLY A 100 9.68 34.86 14.75
CA GLY A 100 10.11 36.28 14.71
C GLY A 100 10.14 36.94 13.32
N GLY A 101 9.39 36.45 12.31
CA GLY A 101 9.37 37.13 11.03
C GLY A 101 8.34 36.60 10.03
N ASP A 102 8.06 37.40 9.01
CA ASP A 102 7.15 37.09 7.90
C ASP A 102 7.90 36.56 6.67
N THR A 103 9.17 36.18 6.81
CA THR A 103 9.98 35.67 5.71
C THR A 103 9.77 34.18 5.48
N HIS A 104 9.95 33.75 4.25
CA HIS A 104 9.80 32.36 3.85
C HIS A 104 10.87 31.95 2.83
N ILE A 105 11.08 30.66 2.69
CA ILE A 105 11.91 30.04 1.66
C ILE A 105 10.99 29.27 0.72
N ASN A 106 10.99 29.64 -0.57
CA ASN A 106 10.35 28.82 -1.60
C ASN A 106 11.31 27.70 -2.01
N LEU A 107 10.75 26.51 -2.18
CA LEU A 107 11.48 25.34 -2.61
C LEU A 107 10.92 24.81 -3.93
N ASP A 108 11.82 24.35 -4.79
CA ASP A 108 11.49 23.45 -5.90
C ASP A 108 11.60 22.02 -5.42
N GLY A 109 10.52 21.26 -5.55
CA GLY A 109 10.45 19.85 -5.19
C GLY A 109 10.47 18.96 -6.42
N SER A 110 11.25 17.88 -6.41
CA SER A 110 11.31 16.92 -7.50
C SER A 110 11.42 15.47 -7.01
N PHE A 111 10.92 14.56 -7.84
CA PHE A 111 11.18 13.13 -7.76
C PHE A 111 12.29 12.75 -8.71
N ILE A 112 13.21 11.90 -8.26
CA ILE A 112 14.27 11.33 -9.10
C ILE A 112 14.06 9.82 -9.17
N HIS A 113 13.65 9.33 -10.35
CA HIS A 113 13.43 7.91 -10.63
C HIS A 113 14.22 7.51 -11.86
N GLN A 114 15.03 6.44 -11.75
CA GLN A 114 15.90 5.96 -12.84
C GLN A 114 16.78 7.07 -13.46
N GLY A 115 17.21 8.03 -12.65
CA GLY A 115 18.05 9.14 -13.10
C GLY A 115 17.29 10.29 -13.79
N VAL A 116 15.96 10.16 -13.94
CA VAL A 116 15.10 11.22 -14.49
C VAL A 116 14.52 12.03 -13.34
N GLU A 117 14.68 13.34 -13.39
CA GLU A 117 14.10 14.29 -12.45
C GLU A 117 12.75 14.79 -12.98
N THR A 118 11.69 14.69 -12.18
CA THR A 118 10.33 15.11 -12.49
C THR A 118 9.78 15.98 -11.38
N ASP A 119 8.97 16.97 -11.74
CA ASP A 119 8.29 17.85 -10.80
C ASP A 119 7.42 17.03 -9.82
N SER A 120 7.63 17.19 -8.51
CA SER A 120 6.96 16.42 -7.47
C SER A 120 5.51 16.84 -7.21
N THR A 121 5.03 17.93 -7.82
CA THR A 121 3.61 18.31 -7.85
C THR A 121 2.83 17.50 -8.90
N LYS A 122 3.52 16.76 -9.76
CA LYS A 122 2.92 15.86 -10.75
C LYS A 122 2.99 14.41 -10.27
N LYS A 123 1.96 13.66 -10.63
CA LYS A 123 1.92 12.23 -10.33
C LYS A 123 3.04 11.48 -11.04
N LEU A 124 3.81 10.74 -10.28
CA LEU A 124 4.84 9.82 -10.79
C LEU A 124 4.40 8.38 -10.55
N ARG A 125 4.34 7.61 -11.63
CA ARG A 125 4.04 6.17 -11.56
C ARG A 125 5.27 5.37 -11.19
N LEU A 126 5.14 4.48 -10.21
CA LEU A 126 6.19 3.61 -9.72
C LEU A 126 5.72 2.16 -9.65
N PRO A 127 6.63 1.19 -9.83
CA PRO A 127 6.35 -0.21 -9.55
C PRO A 127 6.17 -0.44 -8.06
N VAL A 128 5.25 -1.33 -7.70
CA VAL A 128 5.04 -1.80 -6.33
C VAL A 128 5.64 -3.19 -6.19
N LEU A 129 6.55 -3.35 -5.23
CA LEU A 129 7.25 -4.60 -4.98
C LEU A 129 6.43 -5.50 -4.06
N LYS A 130 6.61 -6.81 -4.15
CA LYS A 130 5.93 -7.77 -3.26
C LYS A 130 6.60 -7.84 -1.87
N ASN A 131 7.89 -7.56 -1.81
CA ASN A 131 8.66 -7.49 -0.56
C ASN A 131 9.89 -6.58 -0.72
N ILE A 132 10.45 -6.12 0.39
CA ILE A 132 11.58 -5.19 0.41
C ILE A 132 12.88 -5.79 -0.15
N SER A 133 13.05 -7.11 -0.13
CA SER A 133 14.25 -7.75 -0.69
C SER A 133 14.38 -7.59 -2.22
N GLN A 134 13.31 -7.15 -2.90
CA GLN A 134 13.31 -6.82 -4.33
C GLN A 134 13.73 -5.37 -4.60
N ALA A 135 13.97 -4.57 -3.55
CA ALA A 135 14.35 -3.18 -3.67
C ALA A 135 15.70 -3.02 -4.37
N THR A 136 15.73 -2.13 -5.36
CA THR A 136 16.92 -1.76 -6.12
C THR A 136 16.88 -0.26 -6.42
N THR A 137 17.98 0.30 -6.85
CA THR A 137 18.02 1.72 -7.27
C THR A 137 17.13 2.02 -8.48
N SER A 138 16.84 1.01 -9.30
CA SER A 138 16.03 1.17 -10.52
C SER A 138 14.52 1.19 -10.25
N ASN A 139 14.05 0.61 -9.13
CA ASN A 139 12.64 0.58 -8.77
C ASN A 139 12.29 1.50 -7.57
N GLY A 140 13.27 2.22 -7.06
CA GLY A 140 13.10 3.24 -6.03
C GLY A 140 12.98 4.64 -6.58
N VAL A 141 12.53 5.57 -5.75
CA VAL A 141 12.45 7.00 -6.05
C VAL A 141 13.13 7.79 -4.94
N LYS A 142 13.79 8.87 -5.31
CA LYS A 142 14.32 9.87 -4.36
C LYS A 142 13.47 11.12 -4.42
N VAL A 143 13.41 11.83 -3.31
CA VAL A 143 12.82 13.16 -3.18
C VAL A 143 13.96 14.16 -3.06
N LYS A 144 13.88 15.25 -3.82
CA LYS A 144 14.82 16.36 -3.76
C LYS A 144 14.06 17.65 -3.54
N PHE A 145 14.59 18.48 -2.64
CA PHE A 145 14.18 19.87 -2.48
C PHE A 145 15.38 20.79 -2.61
N ILE A 146 15.18 21.92 -3.29
CA ILE A 146 16.18 22.97 -3.45
C ILE A 146 15.53 24.35 -3.30
N SER A 147 16.18 25.29 -2.59
CA SER A 147 15.68 26.65 -2.45
C SER A 147 15.78 27.42 -3.76
N GLU A 148 14.82 28.32 -3.99
CA GLU A 148 14.81 29.22 -5.16
C GLU A 148 16.08 30.09 -5.22
N PHE A 149 16.44 30.75 -4.09
CA PHE A 149 17.59 31.62 -4.02
C PHE A 149 18.74 31.00 -3.22
N LEU A 150 19.91 31.67 -3.26
CA LEU A 150 21.05 31.30 -2.45
C LEU A 150 20.73 31.46 -0.95
N ALA A 151 21.31 30.62 -0.12
CA ALA A 151 21.04 30.61 1.33
C ALA A 151 21.37 31.97 2.00
N GLY A 152 22.38 32.70 1.50
CA GLY A 152 22.75 34.03 1.98
C GLY A 152 21.72 35.12 1.70
N ASN A 153 20.75 34.90 0.82
CA ASN A 153 19.69 35.86 0.48
C ASN A 153 18.51 35.81 1.45
N TYR A 154 18.43 34.78 2.30
CA TYR A 154 17.37 34.66 3.27
C TYR A 154 17.76 35.24 4.64
N THR A 155 16.76 35.77 5.32
CA THR A 155 16.96 36.26 6.71
C THR A 155 17.40 35.14 7.62
N LYS A 156 18.32 35.41 8.55
CA LYS A 156 18.74 34.40 9.53
C LYS A 156 17.55 33.96 10.39
N GLY A 157 17.35 32.65 10.53
CA GLY A 157 16.27 32.10 11.33
C GLY A 157 16.10 30.62 11.10
N LYS A 158 15.15 30.03 11.83
CA LYS A 158 14.71 28.65 11.61
C LYS A 158 13.47 28.67 10.71
N TYR A 159 13.51 27.88 9.67
CA TYR A 159 12.41 27.70 8.72
C TYR A 159 11.98 26.25 8.76
N ALA A 160 10.67 26.00 8.79
CA ALA A 160 10.13 24.64 8.79
C ALA A 160 8.70 24.60 8.25
N ASN A 161 8.36 23.48 7.64
CA ASN A 161 7.02 23.12 7.26
C ASN A 161 6.91 21.59 7.14
N THR A 162 5.69 21.06 7.07
CA THR A 162 5.42 19.65 6.79
C THR A 162 4.75 19.56 5.44
N PHE A 163 5.23 18.65 4.58
CA PHE A 163 4.64 18.33 3.29
C PHE A 163 4.16 16.89 3.27
N THR A 164 3.03 16.64 2.62
CA THR A 164 2.37 15.34 2.64
C THR A 164 2.56 14.59 1.33
N LEU A 165 3.30 13.49 1.36
CA LEU A 165 3.45 12.57 0.24
C LEU A 165 2.29 11.58 0.21
N ILE A 166 1.56 11.55 -0.91
CA ILE A 166 0.43 10.65 -1.14
C ILE A 166 0.84 9.51 -2.06
N VAL A 167 0.42 8.30 -1.72
CA VAL A 167 0.59 7.09 -2.52
C VAL A 167 -0.78 6.54 -2.89
N MET A 168 -1.06 6.38 -4.18
CA MET A 168 -2.34 5.92 -4.72
C MET A 168 -2.14 4.64 -5.51
N PRO A 169 -2.83 3.52 -5.18
CA PRO A 169 -2.79 2.30 -5.98
C PRO A 169 -3.38 2.55 -7.37
N ILE A 170 -2.80 1.91 -8.39
CA ILE A 170 -3.38 1.77 -9.73
C ILE A 170 -3.98 0.37 -9.80
N LEU A 171 -5.32 0.29 -9.89
CA LEU A 171 -6.08 -0.96 -9.97
C LEU A 171 -6.30 -1.40 -11.42
#